data_c4bb64d7776d4a365bb738bb143ea90a
#
_entry.id   c4bb64d7776d4a365bb738bb143ea90a
#
_cell.length_a   1.000
_cell.length_b   1.000
_cell.length_c   1.000
_cell.angle_alpha   90.00
_cell.angle_beta   90.00
_cell.angle_gamma   90.00
#
_symmetry.space_group_name_H-M   'P 1'
#
loop_
_entity.id
_entity.type
_entity.pdbx_description
1 polymer ?
#
loop_
_entity_poly.entity_id
_entity_poly.type
_entity_poly.pdbx_seq_one_letter_code
_entity_poly.pdbx_strand_id
1 'polypeptide(L)'
;ASTGGFTDCMLQNGAVKVYSVDVGHGQLDWKLRNDPRVVCMERTNIRYVVTEDIEERPSFVSIDVSFISLTKVLLPVRNLMEENGEIAALIKPQFEAGREKVGKKGVVRDPAVHKEVIEMVISYAKSISFGVRHLEFSPIKGPEGNIEYLVHLVRLPDGVTEEETNVDVDAVVKSAHDTLDK
;
A
#
# COMPACT_ATOMS: atom_id res chain seq x y z
N ALA A 1 -4.76 -3.21 -9.01
CA ALA A 1 -6.09 -3.72 -8.65
C ALA A 1 -6.18 -5.25 -8.77
N SER A 2 -5.37 -5.86 -9.63
CA SER A 2 -5.35 -7.32 -9.85
C SER A 2 -6.76 -7.86 -10.14
N THR A 3 -7.17 -8.95 -9.49
CA THR A 3 -8.51 -9.52 -9.62
C THR A 3 -9.58 -8.70 -8.91
N GLY A 4 -9.21 -7.80 -8.02
CA GLY A 4 -10.10 -6.84 -7.41
C GLY A 4 -10.43 -7.07 -5.93
N GLY A 5 -9.59 -7.77 -5.20
CA GLY A 5 -9.85 -8.05 -3.78
C GLY A 5 -10.06 -6.80 -2.94
N PHE A 6 -9.21 -5.79 -3.07
CA PHE A 6 -9.39 -4.51 -2.38
C PHE A 6 -10.59 -3.72 -2.92
N THR A 7 -10.80 -3.73 -4.23
CA THR A 7 -11.97 -3.08 -4.84
C THR A 7 -13.26 -3.64 -4.27
N ASP A 8 -13.39 -4.96 -4.22
CA ASP A 8 -14.55 -5.63 -3.66
C ASP A 8 -14.72 -5.32 -2.17
N CYS A 9 -13.64 -5.37 -1.41
CA CYS A 9 -13.64 -5.04 0.03
C CYS A 9 -14.14 -3.60 0.27
N MET A 10 -13.66 -2.64 -0.49
CA MET A 10 -14.09 -1.25 -0.37
C MET A 10 -15.57 -1.08 -0.69
N LEU A 11 -16.06 -1.74 -1.74
CA LEU A 11 -17.48 -1.71 -2.11
C LEU A 11 -18.36 -2.32 -1.03
N GLN A 12 -17.96 -3.45 -0.45
CA GLN A 12 -18.68 -4.09 0.65
C GLN A 12 -18.70 -3.22 1.91
N ASN A 13 -17.74 -2.34 2.08
CA ASN A 13 -17.64 -1.41 3.21
C ASN A 13 -18.19 -0.01 2.89
N GLY A 14 -18.98 0.13 1.84
CA GLY A 14 -19.77 1.33 1.56
C GLY A 14 -19.15 2.32 0.59
N ALA A 15 -18.07 1.98 -0.11
CA ALA A 15 -17.54 2.85 -1.15
C ALA A 15 -18.59 3.06 -2.25
N VAL A 16 -18.82 4.32 -2.63
CA VAL A 16 -19.79 4.68 -3.67
C VAL A 16 -19.17 4.72 -5.06
N LYS A 17 -17.86 4.86 -5.14
CA LYS A 17 -17.09 4.86 -6.39
C LYS A 17 -15.66 4.37 -6.12
N VAL A 18 -15.15 3.49 -6.95
CA VAL A 18 -13.79 2.97 -6.86
C VAL A 18 -13.08 3.07 -8.20
N TYR A 19 -11.95 3.73 -8.23
CA TYR A 19 -11.02 3.71 -9.36
C TYR A 19 -10.06 2.54 -9.19
N SER A 20 -10.21 1.52 -10.02
CA SER A 20 -9.37 0.32 -9.99
C SER A 20 -8.24 0.45 -11.00
N VAL A 21 -7.09 0.95 -10.51
CA VAL A 21 -5.91 1.24 -11.33
C VAL A 21 -4.97 0.04 -11.36
N ASP A 22 -4.55 -0.37 -12.55
CA ASP A 22 -3.62 -1.48 -12.75
C ASP A 22 -2.77 -1.27 -14.00
N VAL A 23 -1.49 -1.64 -13.93
CA VAL A 23 -0.62 -1.66 -15.11
C VAL A 23 -0.95 -2.83 -16.06
N GLY A 24 -1.57 -3.89 -15.51
CA GLY A 24 -1.99 -5.08 -16.24
C GLY A 24 -3.27 -4.88 -17.03
N HIS A 25 -3.75 -5.96 -17.59
CA HIS A 25 -4.92 -5.97 -18.45
C HIS A 25 -5.74 -7.25 -18.25
N GLY A 26 -7.06 -7.10 -18.21
CA GLY A 26 -7.99 -8.22 -18.22
C GLY A 26 -8.03 -9.05 -16.94
N GLN A 27 -7.45 -8.56 -15.84
CA GLN A 27 -7.37 -9.30 -14.58
C GLN A 27 -8.53 -9.04 -13.64
N LEU A 28 -9.14 -7.86 -13.70
CA LEU A 28 -10.23 -7.48 -12.81
C LEU A 28 -11.44 -8.42 -13.03
N ASP A 29 -11.96 -8.96 -11.94
CA ASP A 29 -13.12 -9.86 -11.97
C ASP A 29 -14.27 -9.25 -12.74
N TRP A 30 -14.97 -10.08 -13.53
CA TRP A 30 -16.08 -9.66 -14.40
C TRP A 30 -17.19 -8.91 -13.63
N LYS A 31 -17.52 -9.35 -12.43
CA LYS A 31 -18.56 -8.70 -11.61
C LYS A 31 -18.16 -7.29 -11.22
N LEU A 32 -16.90 -7.09 -10.89
CA LEU A 32 -16.36 -5.78 -10.54
C LEU A 32 -16.26 -4.88 -11.76
N ARG A 33 -15.79 -5.42 -12.87
CA ARG A 33 -15.70 -4.69 -14.16
C ARG A 33 -17.04 -4.14 -14.61
N ASN A 34 -18.11 -4.86 -14.34
CA ASN A 34 -19.48 -4.46 -14.72
C ASN A 34 -20.24 -3.74 -13.61
N ASP A 35 -19.65 -3.55 -12.43
CA ASP A 35 -20.28 -2.77 -11.37
C ASP A 35 -20.23 -1.28 -11.72
N PRO A 36 -21.39 -0.56 -11.72
CA PRO A 36 -21.43 0.85 -12.10
C PRO A 36 -20.65 1.76 -11.16
N ARG A 37 -20.30 1.30 -9.95
CA ARG A 37 -19.46 2.03 -8.99
C ARG A 37 -17.97 1.92 -9.29
N VAL A 38 -17.56 1.02 -10.18
CA VAL A 38 -16.16 0.75 -10.50
C VAL A 38 -15.76 1.40 -11.81
N VAL A 39 -14.71 2.20 -11.77
CA VAL A 39 -14.02 2.72 -12.96
C VAL A 39 -12.75 1.89 -13.14
N CYS A 40 -12.74 1.02 -14.15
CA CYS A 40 -11.61 0.17 -14.48
C CYS A 40 -10.56 0.98 -15.26
N MET A 41 -9.39 1.15 -14.67
CA MET A 41 -8.27 1.87 -15.28
C MET A 41 -7.08 0.91 -15.47
N GLU A 42 -7.19 0.06 -16.48
CA GLU A 42 -6.15 -0.89 -16.86
C GLU A 42 -5.07 -0.25 -17.74
N ARG A 43 -3.94 -0.93 -17.89
CA ARG A 43 -2.77 -0.41 -18.63
C ARG A 43 -2.39 0.99 -18.17
N THR A 44 -2.58 1.26 -16.90
CA THR A 44 -2.42 2.58 -16.30
C THR A 44 -1.41 2.50 -15.17
N ASN A 45 -0.37 3.31 -15.26
CA ASN A 45 0.63 3.43 -14.20
C ASN A 45 0.21 4.55 -13.25
N ILE A 46 -0.06 4.21 -11.99
CA ILE A 46 -0.49 5.17 -10.96
C ILE A 46 0.47 6.36 -10.81
N ARG A 47 1.74 6.18 -11.10
CA ARG A 47 2.75 7.26 -11.01
C ARG A 47 2.46 8.43 -11.96
N TYR A 48 1.71 8.19 -13.02
CA TYR A 48 1.42 9.18 -14.06
C TYR A 48 -0.04 9.61 -14.11
N VAL A 49 -0.88 9.08 -13.23
CA VAL A 49 -2.28 9.52 -13.09
C VAL A 49 -2.29 10.90 -12.43
N VAL A 50 -3.04 11.81 -13.03
CA VAL A 50 -3.23 13.17 -12.53
C VAL A 50 -4.70 13.42 -12.24
N THR A 51 -5.01 14.52 -11.54
CA THR A 51 -6.39 14.82 -11.12
C THR A 51 -7.36 14.98 -12.29
N GLU A 52 -6.87 15.38 -13.46
CA GLU A 52 -7.65 15.49 -14.70
C GLU A 52 -8.09 14.12 -15.25
N ASP A 53 -7.45 13.05 -14.86
CA ASP A 53 -7.78 11.67 -15.28
C ASP A 53 -8.91 11.07 -14.46
N ILE A 54 -9.28 11.67 -13.33
CA ILE A 54 -10.32 11.20 -12.43
C ILE A 54 -11.35 12.29 -12.17
N GLU A 55 -12.63 11.92 -12.02
CA GLU A 55 -13.70 12.89 -11.80
C GLU A 55 -13.71 13.43 -10.37
N GLU A 56 -13.36 12.57 -9.42
CA GLU A 56 -13.40 12.89 -7.99
C GLU A 56 -12.10 12.48 -7.31
N ARG A 57 -11.64 13.30 -6.37
CA ARG A 57 -10.49 12.94 -5.54
C ARG A 57 -10.88 11.85 -4.54
N PRO A 58 -10.12 10.76 -4.43
CA PRO A 58 -10.45 9.71 -3.48
C PRO A 58 -10.19 10.15 -2.03
N SER A 59 -11.10 9.76 -1.14
CA SER A 59 -10.96 9.93 0.31
C SER A 59 -10.21 8.77 0.96
N PHE A 60 -10.13 7.63 0.28
CA PHE A 60 -9.43 6.44 0.73
C PHE A 60 -8.72 5.77 -0.44
N VAL A 61 -7.49 5.32 -0.21
CA VAL A 61 -6.70 4.61 -1.22
C VAL A 61 -6.13 3.33 -0.60
N SER A 62 -6.32 2.21 -1.27
CA SER A 62 -5.60 0.98 -0.97
C SER A 62 -4.47 0.78 -1.99
N ILE A 63 -3.29 0.40 -1.50
CA ILE A 63 -2.11 0.20 -2.34
C ILE A 63 -1.57 -1.21 -2.12
N ASP A 64 -1.61 -2.00 -3.17
CA ASP A 64 -1.00 -3.33 -3.26
C ASP A 64 -0.26 -3.42 -4.59
N VAL A 65 1.02 -3.08 -4.57
CA VAL A 65 1.87 -3.03 -5.75
C VAL A 65 3.04 -3.98 -5.62
N SER A 66 3.54 -4.49 -6.73
CA SER A 66 4.66 -5.42 -6.80
C SER A 66 5.76 -4.88 -7.71
N PHE A 67 7.01 -5.26 -7.42
CA PHE A 67 8.19 -4.89 -8.21
C PHE A 67 8.50 -3.39 -8.25
N ILE A 68 7.99 -2.64 -7.28
CA ILE A 68 8.23 -1.21 -7.13
C ILE A 68 8.18 -0.84 -5.65
N SER A 69 8.99 0.12 -5.24
CA SER A 69 8.94 0.66 -3.88
C SER A 69 7.76 1.62 -3.70
N LEU A 70 7.15 1.59 -2.52
CA LEU A 70 6.14 2.57 -2.11
C LEU A 70 6.68 4.01 -2.16
N THR A 71 7.99 4.21 -2.01
CA THR A 71 8.62 5.54 -2.12
C THR A 71 8.44 6.17 -3.50
N LYS A 72 8.10 5.39 -4.51
CA LYS A 72 7.82 5.89 -5.87
C LYS A 72 6.33 6.08 -6.15
N VAL A 73 5.47 5.56 -5.30
CA VAL A 73 4.02 5.54 -5.50
C VAL A 73 3.30 6.52 -4.57
N LEU A 74 3.80 6.71 -3.35
CA LEU A 74 3.10 7.49 -2.32
C LEU A 74 2.90 8.96 -2.70
N LEU A 75 3.88 9.61 -3.31
CA LEU A 75 3.73 11.02 -3.69
C LEU A 75 2.72 11.23 -4.82
N PRO A 76 2.76 10.48 -5.94
CA PRO A 76 1.71 10.55 -6.95
C PRO A 76 0.31 10.30 -6.39
N VAL A 77 0.16 9.30 -5.52
CA VAL A 77 -1.12 8.99 -4.86
C VAL A 77 -1.58 10.12 -3.96
N ARG A 78 -0.67 10.68 -3.15
CA ARG A 78 -0.98 11.84 -2.29
C ARG A 78 -1.56 13.01 -3.09
N ASN A 79 -1.00 13.28 -4.26
CA ASN A 79 -1.44 14.37 -5.12
C ASN A 79 -2.84 14.17 -5.71
N LEU A 80 -3.34 12.93 -5.73
CA LEU A 80 -4.69 12.60 -6.19
C LEU A 80 -5.73 12.69 -5.08
N MET A 81 -5.33 12.49 -3.82
CA MET A 81 -6.23 12.34 -2.68
C MET A 81 -6.84 13.66 -2.22
N GLU A 82 -8.01 13.55 -1.59
CA GLU A 82 -8.57 14.63 -0.77
C GLU A 82 -7.67 14.96 0.41
N GLU A 83 -7.82 16.19 0.93
CA GLU A 83 -7.28 16.57 2.24
C GLU A 83 -7.86 15.63 3.31
N ASN A 84 -7.04 15.24 4.27
CA ASN A 84 -7.39 14.26 5.32
C ASN A 84 -7.75 12.86 4.79
N GLY A 85 -7.52 12.58 3.51
CA GLY A 85 -7.69 11.25 2.94
C GLY A 85 -6.75 10.24 3.61
N GLU A 86 -7.13 8.96 3.55
CA GLU A 86 -6.42 7.88 4.23
C GLU A 86 -5.91 6.85 3.24
N ILE A 87 -4.81 6.20 3.60
CA ILE A 87 -4.21 5.10 2.82
C ILE A 87 -4.07 3.86 3.68
N ALA A 88 -4.41 2.71 3.11
CA ALA A 88 -3.93 1.41 3.57
C ALA A 88 -2.99 0.83 2.51
N ALA A 89 -1.72 0.68 2.84
CA ALA A 89 -0.70 0.19 1.91
C ALA A 89 -0.02 -1.06 2.44
N LEU A 90 0.22 -2.01 1.54
CA LEU A 90 1.05 -3.18 1.84
C LEU A 90 2.52 -2.84 1.68
N ILE A 91 3.29 -3.04 2.74
CA ILE A 91 4.74 -2.98 2.73
C ILE A 91 5.24 -4.41 2.48
N LYS A 92 5.96 -4.59 1.38
CA LYS A 92 6.48 -5.88 0.94
C LYS A 92 8.00 -5.85 0.95
N PRO A 93 8.64 -6.39 1.99
CA PRO A 93 10.10 -6.34 2.12
C PRO A 93 10.84 -6.85 0.89
N GLN A 94 10.30 -7.84 0.18
CA GLN A 94 10.89 -8.39 -1.03
C GLN A 94 11.03 -7.39 -2.18
N PHE A 95 10.24 -6.30 -2.18
CA PHE A 95 10.30 -5.24 -3.20
C PHE A 95 10.87 -3.92 -2.67
N GLU A 96 11.17 -3.86 -1.38
CA GLU A 96 11.70 -2.67 -0.72
C GLU A 96 13.19 -2.82 -0.36
N ALA A 97 13.60 -4.01 0.03
CA ALA A 97 15.00 -4.30 0.33
C ALA A 97 15.83 -4.38 -0.95
N GLY A 98 17.09 -4.01 -0.89
CA GLY A 98 18.03 -4.21 -1.99
C GLY A 98 18.20 -5.70 -2.33
N ARG A 99 18.58 -5.99 -3.57
CA ARG A 99 18.74 -7.39 -4.06
C ARG A 99 19.66 -8.23 -3.17
N GLU A 100 20.67 -7.63 -2.57
CA GLU A 100 21.62 -8.28 -1.68
C GLU A 100 20.98 -8.79 -0.39
N LYS A 101 19.83 -8.26 0.00
CA LYS A 101 19.09 -8.64 1.21
C LYS A 101 17.92 -9.61 0.92
N VAL A 102 17.69 -9.90 -0.34
CA VAL A 102 16.65 -10.83 -0.78
C VAL A 102 17.29 -12.20 -0.98
N GLY A 103 16.80 -13.20 -0.24
CA GLY A 103 17.30 -14.56 -0.30
C GLY A 103 16.85 -15.34 -1.53
N LYS A 104 17.16 -16.62 -1.54
CA LYS A 104 16.70 -17.55 -2.58
C LYS A 104 15.18 -17.51 -2.69
N LYS A 105 14.66 -17.68 -3.91
CA LYS A 105 13.22 -17.63 -4.23
C LYS A 105 12.56 -16.28 -3.98
N GLY A 106 13.33 -15.19 -3.84
CA GLY A 106 12.75 -13.86 -3.64
C GLY A 106 12.15 -13.64 -2.25
N VAL A 107 12.67 -14.30 -1.22
CA VAL A 107 12.14 -14.19 0.15
C VAL A 107 13.09 -13.42 1.05
N VAL A 108 12.55 -12.44 1.78
CA VAL A 108 13.26 -11.73 2.84
C VAL A 108 12.85 -12.33 4.19
N ARG A 109 13.80 -13.01 4.85
CA ARG A 109 13.54 -13.74 6.10
C ARG A 109 14.02 -13.02 7.35
N ASP A 110 15.01 -12.15 7.21
CA ASP A 110 15.65 -11.50 8.35
C ASP A 110 14.72 -10.42 8.97
N PRO A 111 14.33 -10.58 10.25
CA PRO A 111 13.49 -9.58 10.94
C PRO A 111 14.14 -8.19 10.99
N ALA A 112 15.47 -8.11 11.05
CA ALA A 112 16.16 -6.83 11.02
C ALA A 112 15.98 -6.09 9.69
N VAL A 113 15.91 -6.81 8.58
CA VAL A 113 15.64 -6.25 7.26
C VAL A 113 14.19 -5.78 7.17
N HIS A 114 13.24 -6.53 7.72
CA HIS A 114 11.83 -6.11 7.80
C HIS A 114 11.69 -4.79 8.55
N LYS A 115 12.35 -4.68 9.71
CA LYS A 115 12.36 -3.44 10.49
C LYS A 115 12.92 -2.27 9.71
N GLU A 116 14.07 -2.45 9.08
CA GLU A 116 14.74 -1.43 8.26
C GLU A 116 13.83 -0.95 7.11
N VAL A 117 13.18 -1.87 6.42
CA VAL A 117 12.24 -1.57 5.33
C VAL A 117 11.04 -0.76 5.83
N ILE A 118 10.42 -1.19 6.93
CA ILE A 118 9.25 -0.50 7.50
C ILE A 118 9.64 0.92 7.93
N GLU A 119 10.76 1.08 8.63
CA GLU A 119 11.26 2.37 9.07
C GLU A 119 11.57 3.30 7.89
N MET A 120 12.12 2.77 6.81
CA MET A 120 12.40 3.53 5.59
C MET A 120 11.09 4.04 4.95
N VAL A 121 10.08 3.18 4.83
CA VAL A 121 8.78 3.57 4.26
C VAL A 121 8.09 4.63 5.12
N ILE A 122 8.07 4.44 6.44
CA ILE A 122 7.48 5.39 7.39
C ILE A 122 8.20 6.74 7.32
N SER A 123 9.52 6.73 7.34
CA SER A 123 10.33 7.96 7.25
C SER A 123 10.06 8.73 5.96
N TYR A 124 9.97 8.02 4.84
CA TYR A 124 9.62 8.64 3.56
C TYR A 124 8.20 9.22 3.59
N ALA A 125 7.21 8.47 4.07
CA ALA A 125 5.83 8.94 4.17
C ALA A 125 5.73 10.24 4.99
N LYS A 126 6.41 10.29 6.13
CA LYS A 126 6.47 11.51 6.95
C LYS A 126 7.10 12.68 6.20
N SER A 127 8.16 12.42 5.43
CA SER A 127 8.88 13.46 4.67
C SER A 127 8.00 14.14 3.60
N ILE A 128 6.95 13.47 3.16
CA ILE A 128 5.98 14.00 2.18
C ILE A 128 4.63 14.32 2.80
N SER A 129 4.59 14.61 4.09
CA SER A 129 3.40 15.05 4.81
C SER A 129 2.28 14.01 4.91
N PHE A 130 2.65 12.80 5.25
CA PHE A 130 1.75 11.79 5.77
C PHE A 130 1.93 11.63 7.29
N GLY A 131 0.83 11.44 8.00
CA GLY A 131 0.83 10.94 9.37
C GLY A 131 0.67 9.43 9.36
N VAL A 132 1.34 8.75 10.30
CA VAL A 132 1.24 7.30 10.47
C VAL A 132 0.27 6.99 11.61
N ARG A 133 -0.78 6.23 11.32
CA ARG A 133 -1.85 5.94 12.30
C ARG A 133 -1.78 4.53 12.85
N HIS A 134 -1.52 3.54 12.01
CA HIS A 134 -1.45 2.14 12.40
C HIS A 134 -0.40 1.41 11.59
N LEU A 135 0.15 0.37 12.18
CA LEU A 135 1.02 -0.61 11.54
C LEU A 135 0.65 -1.99 12.06
N GLU A 136 0.44 -2.94 11.15
CA GLU A 136 0.12 -4.31 11.48
C GLU A 136 0.78 -5.25 10.47
N PHE A 137 1.00 -6.52 10.83
CA PHE A 137 1.41 -7.51 9.85
C PHE A 137 0.19 -8.13 9.16
N SER A 138 0.33 -8.50 7.88
CA SER A 138 -0.72 -9.24 7.19
C SER A 138 -0.85 -10.65 7.78
N PRO A 139 -2.07 -11.10 8.07
CA PRO A 139 -2.26 -12.47 8.58
C PRO A 139 -1.97 -13.54 7.54
N ILE A 140 -1.86 -13.15 6.28
CA ILE A 140 -1.58 -14.02 5.14
C ILE A 140 -0.21 -13.70 4.59
N LYS A 141 0.64 -14.72 4.42
CA LYS A 141 1.91 -14.55 3.72
C LYS A 141 1.68 -14.26 2.24
N GLY A 142 2.54 -13.43 1.67
CA GLY A 142 2.60 -13.18 0.24
C GLY A 142 3.29 -14.32 -0.53
N PRO A 143 3.57 -14.11 -1.82
CA PRO A 143 4.21 -15.11 -2.66
C PRO A 143 5.51 -15.65 -2.05
N GLU A 144 5.75 -16.95 -2.25
CA GLU A 144 6.92 -17.68 -1.77
C GLU A 144 7.08 -17.66 -0.23
N GLY A 145 6.05 -17.25 0.49
CA GLY A 145 6.04 -17.18 1.94
C GLY A 145 6.61 -15.88 2.54
N ASN A 146 6.64 -14.79 1.79
CA ASN A 146 7.02 -13.50 2.32
C ASN A 146 6.02 -12.97 3.35
N ILE A 147 6.52 -12.51 4.49
CA ILE A 147 5.74 -11.73 5.44
C ILE A 147 5.59 -10.32 4.92
N GLU A 148 4.37 -9.81 4.92
CA GLU A 148 4.03 -8.47 4.46
C GLU A 148 3.34 -7.69 5.57
N TYR A 149 3.36 -6.37 5.49
CA TYR A 149 2.84 -5.48 6.53
C TYR A 149 1.84 -4.50 5.94
N LEU A 150 0.90 -4.05 6.77
CA LEU A 150 -0.07 -3.02 6.43
C LEU A 150 0.25 -1.76 7.21
N VAL A 151 0.38 -0.65 6.50
CA VAL A 151 0.52 0.67 7.12
C VAL A 151 -0.69 1.53 6.80
N HIS A 152 -1.22 2.19 7.82
CA HIS A 152 -2.31 3.14 7.73
C HIS A 152 -1.75 4.56 7.82
N LEU A 153 -1.94 5.33 6.77
CA LEU A 153 -1.47 6.70 6.64
C LEU A 153 -2.64 7.67 6.50
N VAL A 154 -2.44 8.91 6.91
CA VAL A 154 -3.38 10.02 6.65
C VAL A 154 -2.63 11.16 5.95
N ARG A 155 -3.25 11.74 4.93
CA ARG A 155 -2.71 12.93 4.28
C ARG A 155 -2.82 14.14 5.21
N LEU A 156 -1.68 14.70 5.57
CA LEU A 156 -1.58 15.96 6.33
C LEU A 156 -1.55 17.16 5.36
N PRO A 157 -1.81 18.37 5.85
CA PRO A 157 -1.59 19.58 5.06
C PRO A 157 -0.17 19.65 4.50
N ASP A 158 0.00 20.28 3.34
CA ASP A 158 1.29 20.40 2.69
C ASP A 158 2.33 21.04 3.61
N GLY A 159 3.51 20.44 3.68
CA GLY A 159 4.62 20.89 4.51
C GLY A 159 4.51 20.54 6.00
N VAL A 160 3.41 19.96 6.45
CA VAL A 160 3.24 19.52 7.83
C VAL A 160 3.94 18.17 8.03
N THR A 161 4.73 18.07 9.10
CA THR A 161 5.41 16.83 9.49
C THR A 161 5.04 16.47 10.92
N GLU A 162 4.64 15.23 11.16
CA GLU A 162 4.48 14.70 12.52
C GLU A 162 5.83 14.23 13.04
N GLU A 163 6.20 14.67 14.24
CA GLU A 163 7.49 14.28 14.86
C GLU A 163 7.38 12.91 15.53
N GLU A 164 6.27 12.61 16.17
CA GLU A 164 6.06 11.35 16.89
C GLU A 164 5.26 10.34 16.06
N THR A 165 5.64 9.07 16.19
CA THR A 165 4.93 7.95 15.59
C THR A 165 4.50 6.99 16.69
N ASN A 166 3.20 6.74 16.81
CA ASN A 166 2.61 5.87 17.84
C ASN A 166 2.58 4.38 17.44
N VAL A 167 3.43 3.97 16.49
CA VAL A 167 3.54 2.57 16.08
C VAL A 167 4.86 1.98 16.60
N ASP A 168 4.78 0.77 17.10
CA ASP A 168 5.95 0.02 17.57
C ASP A 168 6.37 -0.99 16.50
N VAL A 169 7.34 -0.59 15.68
CA VAL A 169 7.84 -1.41 14.57
C VAL A 169 8.45 -2.72 15.08
N ASP A 170 9.23 -2.66 16.15
CA ASP A 170 9.89 -3.85 16.74
C ASP A 170 8.86 -4.87 17.20
N ALA A 171 7.81 -4.42 17.90
CA ALA A 171 6.75 -5.29 18.39
C ALA A 171 5.96 -5.94 17.23
N VAL A 172 5.65 -5.19 16.18
CA VAL A 172 4.92 -5.70 15.02
C VAL A 172 5.74 -6.74 14.25
N VAL A 173 7.03 -6.48 14.01
CA VAL A 173 7.92 -7.42 13.34
C VAL A 173 8.09 -8.70 14.16
N LYS A 174 8.30 -8.56 15.47
CA LYS A 174 8.39 -9.72 16.36
C LYS A 174 7.12 -10.56 16.33
N SER A 175 5.97 -9.94 16.47
CA SER A 175 4.67 -10.65 16.43
C SER A 175 4.44 -11.36 15.10
N ALA A 176 4.83 -10.74 13.99
CA ALA A 176 4.72 -11.35 12.66
C ALA A 176 5.52 -12.65 12.56
N HIS A 177 6.79 -12.61 12.97
CA HIS A 177 7.66 -13.79 12.93
C HIS A 177 7.22 -14.87 13.92
N ASP A 178 6.82 -14.50 15.13
CA ASP A 178 6.34 -15.43 16.15
C ASP A 178 5.05 -16.15 15.71
N THR A 179 4.22 -15.48 14.91
CA THR A 179 2.92 -16.02 14.47
C THR A 179 3.03 -16.81 13.17
N LEU A 180 3.79 -16.31 12.19
CA LEU A 180 3.78 -16.82 10.82
C LEU A 180 4.93 -17.77 10.50
N ASP A 181 6.04 -17.73 11.23
CA ASP A 181 7.22 -18.56 11.01
C ASP A 181 7.28 -19.79 11.96
N LYS A 182 6.15 -20.39 12.24
CA LYS A 182 6.04 -21.63 13.02
C LYS A 182 6.26 -22.87 12.16
#